data_c07f0e05c5292b048757ce1fd8d2e11f
#
_entry.id   c07f0e05c5292b048757ce1fd8d2e11f
#
_cell.length_a   1.000
_cell.length_b   1.000
_cell.length_c   1.000
_cell.angle_alpha   90.00
_cell.angle_beta   90.00
_cell.angle_gamma   90.00
#
_symmetry.space_group_name_H-M   'P 1'
#
loop_
_entity.id
_entity.type
_entity.pdbx_description
1 polymer ?
#
loop_
_entity_poly.entity_id
_entity_poly.type
_entity_poly.pdbx_seq_one_letter_code
_entity_poly.pdbx_strand_id
1 'polypeptide(L)'
;MEKELKIEIPQGYEIDHQKSTFEKIVFKKADPFTKLPKTWKEYCDCNRGNVSYFWSSSFKPHIKSQFVGAYYEFSTEGRLTQYVTLGKLLQLRDYWVSNWKNNSNDLIYVIYNDEIKIARIGAVYCENYPLTFPTKEMAEKFKNCFEDLIKEAFPLI
;
A
#
# COMPACT_ATOMS: atom_id res chain seq x y z
N MET A 1 0.86 -4.83 48.22
CA MET A 1 1.10 -5.88 47.18
C MET A 1 0.23 -5.53 46.01
N GLU A 2 0.80 -5.09 44.93
CA GLU A 2 0.09 -4.94 43.65
C GLU A 2 -0.08 -6.33 43.03
N LYS A 3 -1.30 -6.64 42.61
CA LYS A 3 -1.61 -7.87 41.88
C LYS A 3 -1.90 -7.48 40.44
N GLU A 4 -1.08 -7.99 39.52
CA GLU A 4 -1.29 -7.82 38.08
C GLU A 4 -2.16 -8.96 37.54
N LEU A 5 -3.15 -8.64 36.74
CA LEU A 5 -3.94 -9.60 35.94
C LEU A 5 -3.41 -9.58 34.52
N LYS A 6 -2.80 -10.68 34.07
CA LYS A 6 -2.41 -10.85 32.67
C LYS A 6 -3.58 -11.42 31.87
N ILE A 7 -3.99 -10.71 30.83
CA ILE A 7 -5.04 -11.16 29.91
C ILE A 7 -4.35 -11.71 28.67
N GLU A 8 -4.59 -12.97 28.35
CA GLU A 8 -4.14 -13.58 27.10
C GLU A 8 -5.12 -13.23 25.99
N ILE A 9 -4.64 -12.54 24.96
CA ILE A 9 -5.44 -12.17 23.79
C ILE A 9 -5.36 -13.33 22.80
N PRO A 10 -6.51 -13.94 22.39
CA PRO A 10 -6.52 -15.00 21.39
C PRO A 10 -5.89 -14.53 20.06
N GLN A 11 -5.22 -15.46 19.37
CA GLN A 11 -4.60 -15.15 18.09
C GLN A 11 -5.62 -14.64 17.07
N GLY A 12 -5.33 -13.52 16.41
CA GLY A 12 -6.23 -12.88 15.44
C GLY A 12 -7.34 -12.04 16.06
N TYR A 13 -7.27 -11.79 17.37
CA TYR A 13 -8.21 -10.90 18.07
C TYR A 13 -7.45 -9.74 18.73
N GLU A 14 -8.19 -8.68 19.04
CA GLU A 14 -7.75 -7.51 19.81
C GLU A 14 -8.83 -7.13 20.84
N ILE A 15 -8.46 -6.37 21.85
CA ILE A 15 -9.45 -5.90 22.85
C ILE A 15 -10.32 -4.83 22.20
N ASP A 16 -11.63 -5.01 22.27
CA ASP A 16 -12.60 -3.99 21.90
C ASP A 16 -12.74 -2.97 23.05
N HIS A 17 -11.96 -1.91 23.00
CA HIS A 17 -11.95 -0.88 24.06
C HIS A 17 -13.26 -0.11 24.19
N GLN A 18 -14.13 -0.15 23.17
CA GLN A 18 -15.45 0.51 23.23
C GLN A 18 -16.50 -0.34 23.97
N LYS A 19 -16.35 -1.67 23.91
CA LYS A 19 -17.27 -2.63 24.52
C LYS A 19 -16.75 -3.26 25.79
N SER A 20 -15.45 -3.09 26.08
CA SER A 20 -14.83 -3.59 27.30
C SER A 20 -15.06 -2.63 28.47
N THR A 21 -15.30 -3.21 29.63
CA THR A 21 -15.41 -2.51 30.89
C THR A 21 -14.40 -3.09 31.87
N PHE A 22 -14.28 -2.50 33.08
CA PHE A 22 -13.43 -3.04 34.12
C PHE A 22 -13.82 -4.48 34.54
N GLU A 23 -15.10 -4.81 34.41
CA GLU A 23 -15.64 -6.12 34.81
C GLU A 23 -15.69 -7.14 33.67
N LYS A 24 -15.65 -6.69 32.41
CA LYS A 24 -15.82 -7.51 31.22
C LYS A 24 -14.90 -7.08 30.10
N ILE A 25 -14.01 -7.97 29.69
CA ILE A 25 -13.18 -7.78 28.51
C ILE A 25 -13.85 -8.42 27.29
N VAL A 26 -14.03 -7.65 26.24
CA VAL A 26 -14.60 -8.08 24.95
C VAL A 26 -13.50 -8.10 23.91
N PHE A 27 -13.40 -9.20 23.17
CA PHE A 27 -12.49 -9.32 22.04
C PHE A 27 -13.24 -9.12 20.74
N LYS A 28 -12.62 -8.41 19.80
CA LYS A 28 -13.07 -8.32 18.41
C LYS A 28 -11.99 -8.87 17.50
N LYS A 29 -12.37 -9.32 16.31
CA LYS A 29 -11.40 -9.79 15.30
C LYS A 29 -10.46 -8.63 14.95
N ALA A 30 -9.16 -8.88 15.04
CA ALA A 30 -8.15 -7.89 14.65
C ALA A 30 -8.25 -7.61 13.14
N ASP A 31 -8.21 -6.35 12.75
CA ASP A 31 -8.12 -5.99 11.33
C ASP A 31 -6.67 -6.21 10.87
N PRO A 32 -6.41 -7.14 9.94
CA PRO A 32 -5.06 -7.44 9.46
C PRO A 32 -4.37 -6.22 8.80
N PHE A 33 -5.14 -5.23 8.40
CA PHE A 33 -4.62 -4.02 7.75
C PHE A 33 -4.31 -2.87 8.72
N THR A 34 -4.56 -3.06 10.03
CA THR A 34 -4.34 -1.99 11.04
C THR A 34 -2.88 -1.52 11.09
N LYS A 35 -1.93 -2.44 10.84
CA LYS A 35 -0.49 -2.16 10.88
C LYS A 35 0.09 -1.67 9.56
N LEU A 36 -0.70 -1.67 8.50
CA LEU A 36 -0.24 -1.20 7.21
C LEU A 36 -0.31 0.33 7.14
N PRO A 37 0.67 0.99 6.50
CA PRO A 37 0.66 2.44 6.34
C PRO A 37 -0.55 2.86 5.50
N LYS A 38 -1.23 3.90 5.95
CA LYS A 38 -2.40 4.48 5.30
C LYS A 38 -2.09 5.79 4.57
N THR A 39 -0.86 6.28 4.75
CA THR A 39 -0.35 7.48 4.08
C THR A 39 1.07 7.25 3.61
N TRP A 40 1.51 8.03 2.61
CA TRP A 40 2.90 8.02 2.17
C TRP A 40 3.88 8.39 3.31
N LYS A 41 3.48 9.31 4.18
CA LYS A 41 4.28 9.72 5.33
C LYS A 41 4.48 8.56 6.30
N GLU A 42 3.41 7.85 6.67
CA GLU A 42 3.50 6.66 7.54
C GLU A 42 4.42 5.60 6.94
N TYR A 43 4.31 5.36 5.62
CA TYR A 43 5.20 4.44 4.91
C TYR A 43 6.66 4.85 5.07
N CYS A 44 6.99 6.12 4.83
CA CYS A 44 8.35 6.63 4.99
C CYS A 44 8.85 6.51 6.44
N ASP A 45 7.99 6.76 7.43
CA ASP A 45 8.33 6.65 8.84
C ASP A 45 8.62 5.19 9.25
N CYS A 46 7.85 4.23 8.75
CA CYS A 46 8.07 2.80 8.98
C CYS A 46 9.37 2.29 8.33
N ASN A 47 9.79 2.88 7.23
CA ASN A 47 10.95 2.42 6.45
C ASN A 47 12.22 3.24 6.66
N ARG A 48 12.27 4.12 7.66
CA ARG A 48 13.48 4.87 8.02
C ARG A 48 14.62 3.89 8.36
N GLY A 49 15.57 3.76 7.44
CA GLY A 49 16.73 2.87 7.58
C GLY A 49 16.85 1.77 6.52
N ASN A 50 15.76 1.41 5.85
CA ASN A 50 15.75 0.43 4.76
C ASN A 50 15.62 1.07 3.37
N VAL A 51 15.56 2.39 3.28
CA VAL A 51 15.44 3.11 2.01
C VAL A 51 16.80 3.18 1.36
N SER A 52 17.22 2.09 0.80
CA SER A 52 18.46 2.07 0.04
C SER A 52 18.30 2.59 -1.38
N TYR A 53 17.15 2.93 -1.87
CA TYR A 53 17.03 3.44 -3.24
C TYR A 53 15.86 4.40 -3.41
N PHE A 54 16.21 5.65 -3.73
CA PHE A 54 15.45 6.61 -4.50
C PHE A 54 14.38 7.42 -3.78
N TRP A 55 14.47 8.64 -3.91
CA TRP A 55 13.66 9.79 -3.57
C TRP A 55 14.11 10.43 -2.26
N SER A 56 15.10 11.30 -2.38
CA SER A 56 15.36 12.23 -1.27
C SER A 56 14.07 13.01 -0.99
N SER A 57 13.78 13.27 0.27
CA SER A 57 12.67 14.13 0.70
C SER A 57 12.71 15.55 0.11
N SER A 58 13.79 15.88 -0.57
CA SER A 58 14.03 17.13 -1.28
C SER A 58 13.81 17.05 -2.79
N PHE A 59 13.20 15.96 -3.29
CA PHE A 59 12.92 15.86 -4.70
C PHE A 59 11.90 16.92 -5.13
N LYS A 60 12.42 18.02 -5.63
CA LYS A 60 11.63 18.96 -6.42
C LYS A 60 11.51 18.38 -7.83
N PRO A 61 10.33 18.41 -8.44
CA PRO A 61 10.17 17.97 -9.81
C PRO A 61 11.13 18.79 -10.70
N HIS A 62 12.09 18.12 -11.28
CA HIS A 62 12.94 18.69 -12.30
C HIS A 62 12.46 18.14 -13.65
N ILE A 63 12.41 19.00 -14.66
CA ILE A 63 12.05 18.62 -16.03
C ILE A 63 13.02 17.55 -16.58
N LYS A 64 14.21 17.45 -15.98
CA LYS A 64 15.21 16.43 -16.30
C LYS A 64 15.61 15.73 -15.01
N SER A 65 15.38 14.43 -14.94
CA SER A 65 15.92 13.61 -13.88
C SER A 65 16.89 12.59 -14.43
N GLN A 66 18.06 12.49 -13.77
CA GLN A 66 19.08 11.53 -14.15
C GLN A 66 18.83 10.24 -13.35
N PHE A 67 18.51 9.18 -14.05
CA PHE A 67 18.33 7.87 -13.45
C PHE A 67 19.46 6.97 -13.94
N VAL A 68 20.41 6.62 -13.07
CA VAL A 68 21.47 5.62 -13.33
C VAL A 68 22.01 5.69 -14.77
N GLY A 69 22.47 6.87 -15.21
CA GLY A 69 23.07 7.06 -16.52
C GLY A 69 22.09 7.24 -17.70
N ALA A 70 20.80 7.19 -17.48
CA ALA A 70 19.79 7.51 -18.46
C ALA A 70 19.06 8.81 -18.10
N TYR A 71 18.83 9.65 -19.09
CA TYR A 71 18.03 10.86 -18.94
C TYR A 71 16.61 10.58 -19.41
N TYR A 72 15.62 10.78 -18.53
CA TYR A 72 14.20 10.76 -18.92
C TYR A 72 13.74 12.20 -19.05
N GLU A 73 13.36 12.58 -20.26
CA GLU A 73 12.69 13.86 -20.50
C GLU A 73 11.17 13.68 -20.41
N PHE A 74 10.57 14.43 -19.52
CA PHE A 74 9.11 14.49 -19.44
C PHE A 74 8.63 15.74 -20.18
N SER A 75 7.63 15.58 -21.03
CA SER A 75 7.10 16.66 -21.85
C SER A 75 6.43 17.78 -21.04
N THR A 76 6.05 17.48 -19.80
CA THR A 76 5.40 18.44 -18.89
C THR A 76 5.72 18.08 -17.43
N GLU A 77 5.66 19.10 -16.55
CA GLU A 77 5.76 18.90 -15.09
C GLU A 77 4.67 17.95 -14.57
N GLY A 78 3.45 18.03 -15.12
CA GLY A 78 2.36 17.15 -14.75
C GLY A 78 2.67 15.67 -15.02
N ARG A 79 3.31 15.33 -16.15
CA ARG A 79 3.72 13.96 -16.43
C ARG A 79 4.80 13.47 -15.45
N LEU A 80 5.78 14.31 -15.12
CA LEU A 80 6.77 13.96 -14.11
C LEU A 80 6.09 13.66 -12.76
N THR A 81 5.17 14.50 -12.34
CA THR A 81 4.39 14.30 -11.10
C THR A 81 3.63 12.97 -11.12
N GLN A 82 2.97 12.63 -12.21
CA GLN A 82 2.27 11.36 -12.38
C GLN A 82 3.22 10.15 -12.22
N TYR A 83 4.39 10.16 -12.83
CA TYR A 83 5.38 9.09 -12.69
C TYR A 83 5.95 8.98 -11.28
N VAL A 84 6.21 10.11 -10.63
CA VAL A 84 6.65 10.13 -9.22
C VAL A 84 5.58 9.53 -8.32
N THR A 85 4.34 9.90 -8.54
CA THR A 85 3.20 9.41 -7.74
C THR A 85 2.93 7.93 -8.00
N LEU A 86 3.03 7.47 -9.23
CA LEU A 86 3.00 6.03 -9.55
C LEU A 86 4.11 5.28 -8.82
N GLY A 87 5.34 5.83 -8.80
CA GLY A 87 6.46 5.23 -8.06
C GLY A 87 6.18 5.09 -6.55
N LYS A 88 5.53 6.07 -5.93
CA LYS A 88 5.08 5.99 -4.53
C LYS A 88 4.02 4.89 -4.34
N LEU A 89 3.03 4.83 -5.22
CA LEU A 89 1.98 3.82 -5.17
C LEU A 89 2.54 2.41 -5.31
N LEU A 90 3.52 2.20 -6.18
CA LEU A 90 4.18 0.89 -6.34
C LEU A 90 4.90 0.46 -5.06
N GLN A 91 5.63 1.37 -4.41
CA GLN A 91 6.32 1.07 -3.15
C GLN A 91 5.33 0.76 -2.02
N LEU A 92 4.24 1.52 -1.93
CA LEU A 92 3.15 1.28 -0.98
C LEU A 92 2.50 -0.09 -1.24
N ARG A 93 2.18 -0.39 -2.51
CA ARG A 93 1.63 -1.68 -2.92
C ARG A 93 2.56 -2.83 -2.53
N ASP A 94 3.84 -2.74 -2.85
CA ASP A 94 4.83 -3.78 -2.54
C ASP A 94 4.95 -4.01 -1.03
N TYR A 95 4.88 -2.95 -0.24
CA TYR A 95 4.84 -3.06 1.22
C TYR A 95 3.57 -3.79 1.71
N TRP A 96 2.41 -3.43 1.15
CA TRP A 96 1.13 -4.04 1.52
C TRP A 96 1.05 -5.52 1.18
N VAL A 97 1.66 -5.93 0.06
CA VAL A 97 1.65 -7.32 -0.43
C VAL A 97 2.94 -8.09 -0.10
N SER A 98 3.79 -7.57 0.78
CA SER A 98 5.14 -8.11 1.05
C SER A 98 5.18 -9.59 1.41
N ASN A 99 4.12 -10.12 2.00
CA ASN A 99 4.00 -11.55 2.36
C ASN A 99 3.26 -12.38 1.31
N TRP A 100 2.84 -11.78 0.20
CA TRP A 100 2.11 -12.50 -0.83
C TRP A 100 3.06 -13.15 -1.83
N LYS A 101 2.88 -14.45 -2.01
CA LYS A 101 3.58 -15.24 -3.05
C LYS A 101 2.58 -15.52 -4.16
N ASN A 102 2.87 -15.03 -5.36
CA ASN A 102 2.07 -15.27 -6.54
C ASN A 102 2.18 -16.73 -6.98
N ASN A 103 1.03 -17.36 -7.24
CA ASN A 103 0.96 -18.61 -7.98
C ASN A 103 0.37 -18.33 -9.37
N SER A 104 0.85 -19.00 -10.40
CA SER A 104 0.51 -18.74 -11.80
C SER A 104 -0.98 -18.85 -12.16
N ASN A 105 -1.80 -19.43 -11.27
CA ASN A 105 -3.24 -19.63 -11.50
C ASN A 105 -4.13 -18.80 -10.55
N ASP A 106 -3.53 -17.97 -9.70
CA ASP A 106 -4.30 -17.21 -8.74
C ASP A 106 -5.12 -16.11 -9.42
N LEU A 107 -6.33 -15.89 -8.91
CA LEU A 107 -7.09 -14.69 -9.20
C LEU A 107 -6.44 -13.52 -8.47
N ILE A 108 -6.29 -12.42 -9.18
CA ILE A 108 -5.79 -11.16 -8.63
C ILE A 108 -6.81 -10.06 -8.84
N TYR A 109 -6.72 -9.04 -8.02
CA TYR A 109 -7.53 -7.84 -8.10
C TYR A 109 -6.63 -6.68 -8.51
N VAL A 110 -7.04 -5.96 -9.53
CA VAL A 110 -6.26 -4.85 -10.10
C VAL A 110 -7.04 -3.54 -9.93
N ILE A 111 -6.35 -2.47 -9.60
CA ILE A 111 -6.91 -1.13 -9.68
C ILE A 111 -6.57 -0.59 -11.05
N TYR A 112 -7.60 -0.29 -11.84
CA TYR A 112 -7.49 0.20 -13.19
C TYR A 112 -8.62 1.18 -13.51
N ASN A 113 -8.29 2.37 -13.99
CA ASN A 113 -9.26 3.43 -14.27
C ASN A 113 -10.21 3.70 -13.08
N ASP A 114 -9.65 3.78 -11.87
CA ASP A 114 -10.40 3.98 -10.62
C ASP A 114 -11.43 2.86 -10.30
N GLU A 115 -11.35 1.72 -10.97
CA GLU A 115 -12.17 0.54 -10.71
C GLU A 115 -11.31 -0.62 -10.21
N ILE A 116 -11.94 -1.55 -9.49
CA ILE A 116 -11.31 -2.81 -9.09
C ILE A 116 -11.81 -3.91 -10.02
N LYS A 117 -10.89 -4.48 -10.78
CA LYS A 117 -11.17 -5.57 -11.75
C LYS A 117 -10.52 -6.87 -11.29
N ILE A 118 -11.08 -7.98 -11.73
CA ILE A 118 -10.51 -9.30 -11.51
C ILE A 118 -9.69 -9.67 -12.73
N ALA A 119 -8.47 -10.13 -12.49
CA ALA A 119 -7.59 -10.68 -13.52
C ALA A 119 -6.99 -12.00 -13.06
N ARG A 120 -6.36 -12.74 -13.96
CA ARG A 120 -5.59 -13.96 -13.65
C ARG A 120 -4.12 -13.70 -13.90
N ILE A 121 -3.27 -14.18 -12.99
CA ILE A 121 -1.83 -14.19 -13.22
C ILE A 121 -1.53 -15.06 -14.45
N GLY A 122 -0.68 -14.54 -15.34
CA GLY A 122 -0.34 -15.22 -16.61
C GLY A 122 -1.28 -14.94 -17.78
N ALA A 123 -2.39 -14.23 -17.59
CA ALA A 123 -3.09 -13.63 -18.71
C ALA A 123 -2.23 -12.47 -19.27
N VAL A 124 -2.11 -12.39 -20.59
CA VAL A 124 -1.25 -11.42 -21.31
C VAL A 124 -1.44 -9.96 -20.88
N TYR A 125 -2.58 -9.67 -20.24
CA TYR A 125 -2.93 -8.33 -19.75
C TYR A 125 -2.50 -8.02 -18.32
N CYS A 126 -2.12 -9.03 -17.51
CA CYS A 126 -1.78 -8.79 -16.10
C CYS A 126 -0.44 -8.10 -15.91
N GLU A 127 0.49 -8.25 -16.84
CA GLU A 127 1.80 -7.59 -16.80
C GLU A 127 1.70 -6.07 -16.95
N ASN A 128 0.56 -5.58 -17.46
CA ASN A 128 0.33 -4.16 -17.70
C ASN A 128 -0.37 -3.43 -16.53
N TYR A 129 -0.74 -4.15 -15.45
CA TYR A 129 -1.43 -3.52 -14.32
C TYR A 129 -0.47 -3.32 -13.14
N PRO A 130 -0.07 -2.09 -12.86
CA PRO A 130 0.91 -1.82 -11.81
C PRO A 130 0.38 -2.06 -10.39
N LEU A 131 -0.93 -1.88 -10.15
CA LEU A 131 -1.55 -2.01 -8.85
C LEU A 131 -2.37 -3.31 -8.75
N THR A 132 -1.71 -4.39 -8.33
CA THR A 132 -2.28 -5.74 -8.21
C THR A 132 -2.29 -6.21 -6.76
N PHE A 133 -3.35 -6.92 -6.36
CA PHE A 133 -3.58 -7.35 -4.97
C PHE A 133 -4.11 -8.79 -4.92
N PRO A 134 -3.79 -9.55 -3.83
CA PRO A 134 -4.25 -10.93 -3.66
C PRO A 134 -5.74 -11.04 -3.35
N THR A 135 -6.35 -10.01 -2.77
CA THR A 135 -7.75 -10.03 -2.36
C THR A 135 -8.46 -8.74 -2.73
N LYS A 136 -9.76 -8.84 -2.98
CA LYS A 136 -10.61 -7.68 -3.25
C LYS A 136 -10.62 -6.69 -2.09
N GLU A 137 -10.70 -7.22 -0.87
CA GLU A 137 -10.70 -6.40 0.34
C GLU A 137 -9.43 -5.55 0.48
N MET A 138 -8.26 -6.15 0.16
CA MET A 138 -6.99 -5.41 0.18
C MET A 138 -6.96 -4.32 -0.88
N ALA A 139 -7.42 -4.62 -2.10
CA ALA A 139 -7.51 -3.63 -3.18
C ALA A 139 -8.45 -2.47 -2.83
N GLU A 140 -9.62 -2.76 -2.26
CA GLU A 140 -10.59 -1.76 -1.80
C GLU A 140 -10.00 -0.86 -0.70
N LYS A 141 -9.39 -1.45 0.31
CA LYS A 141 -8.75 -0.69 1.39
C LYS A 141 -7.58 0.15 0.90
N PHE A 142 -6.74 -0.40 0.02
CA PHE A 142 -5.64 0.35 -0.60
C PHE A 142 -6.17 1.54 -1.40
N LYS A 143 -7.17 1.30 -2.25
CA LYS A 143 -7.82 2.37 -3.03
C LYS A 143 -8.34 3.48 -2.12
N ASN A 144 -9.07 3.13 -1.06
CA ASN A 144 -9.64 4.11 -0.14
C ASN A 144 -8.56 4.90 0.63
N CYS A 145 -7.45 4.26 0.99
CA CYS A 145 -6.35 4.94 1.69
C CYS A 145 -5.56 5.90 0.80
N PHE A 146 -5.44 5.59 -0.49
CA PHE A 146 -4.54 6.29 -1.42
C PHE A 146 -5.27 6.87 -2.63
N GLU A 147 -6.55 7.17 -2.50
CA GLU A 147 -7.42 7.66 -3.57
C GLU A 147 -6.83 8.90 -4.27
N ASP A 148 -6.31 9.87 -3.51
CA ASP A 148 -5.73 11.09 -4.07
C ASP A 148 -4.47 10.79 -4.90
N LEU A 149 -3.60 9.87 -4.44
CA LEU A 149 -2.43 9.46 -5.18
C LEU A 149 -2.81 8.68 -6.46
N ILE A 150 -3.85 7.85 -6.38
CA ILE A 150 -4.36 7.10 -7.54
C ILE A 150 -4.89 8.06 -8.60
N LYS A 151 -5.68 9.06 -8.21
CA LYS A 151 -6.17 10.10 -9.12
C LYS A 151 -5.04 10.93 -9.73
N GLU A 152 -4.02 11.26 -8.94
CA GLU A 152 -2.86 12.02 -9.44
C GLU A 152 -2.02 11.19 -10.42
N ALA A 153 -1.85 9.89 -10.21
CA ALA A 153 -1.11 9.01 -11.11
C ALA A 153 -1.90 8.65 -12.40
N PHE A 154 -3.21 8.88 -12.42
CA PHE A 154 -4.02 8.69 -13.63
C PHE A 154 -3.54 9.62 -14.77
N PRO A 155 -3.34 9.16 -16.01
CA PRO A 155 -3.80 7.92 -16.61
C PRO A 155 -2.74 6.79 -16.69
N LEU A 156 -1.75 6.74 -15.83
CA LEU A 156 -0.69 5.72 -15.86
C LEU A 156 -1.10 4.38 -15.21
N ILE A 157 -2.31 4.34 -14.66
CA ILE A 157 -2.84 3.17 -13.92
C ILE A 157 -4.02 2.55 -14.64
#